data_e4fd3481f32654e84a7db948e7c56a1b
#
_entry.id   e4fd3481f32654e84a7db948e7c56a1b
#
_cell.length_a   1.000
_cell.length_b   1.000
_cell.length_c   1.000
_cell.angle_alpha   90.00
_cell.angle_beta   90.00
_cell.angle_gamma   90.00
#
_symmetry.space_group_name_H-M   'P 1'
#
loop_
_entity.id
_entity.type
_entity.pdbx_description
1 polymer ?
#
loop_
_entity_poly.entity_id
_entity_poly.type
_entity_poly.pdbx_seq_one_letter_code
_entity_poly.pdbx_strand_id
1 'polypeptide(L)'
;MTDPLGQSQVLPYVFGLRKRGYEFHVISFEKMDRYKKHHRTIAELFKENDVHWHPQDYQLSGGIKTTLKQVLRMHKVAKYLHGLHHFDIVHCRSYMPALTGLKLKRKYGVKFIFDMRGFWADERIDGKIWSLDNPVYKRIYNYFKRKETQFILNSDYAIIGTQNGYDEMHSWKSIQGKETNVKVIPCCANLDLFDPSKIEPSEQDALREKLGIEKHHFVLGYVGSIGTWYMLSEMLDYFKCLKEENSNAVFLFVSGEKPEYIKDEAEKKGIDPNTIIVASTLHSGVPLHLSLFDTAIFFIRPSYSKKAASPVKQGEIMAMGIPLVCNAGVGDTDSIVLRYKAGTVIDELNEETYRQNFIQKEMFDAQEIKDGAKAYFSLEEGLNQYEWIYKKVLE
;
A
#
# COMPACT_ATOMS: atom_id res chain seq x y z
N MET A 1 -7.31 -5.16 -11.02
CA MET A 1 -5.95 -5.39 -11.55
C MET A 1 -5.46 -4.22 -12.41
N THR A 2 -6.38 -3.47 -13.03
CA THR A 2 -6.03 -2.25 -13.79
C THR A 2 -5.68 -1.03 -12.92
N ASP A 3 -5.93 -1.08 -11.61
CA ASP A 3 -5.47 -0.06 -10.64
C ASP A 3 -4.00 -0.28 -10.24
N PRO A 4 -3.22 0.78 -9.95
CA PRO A 4 -1.82 0.67 -9.51
C PRO A 4 -1.63 -0.27 -8.31
N LEU A 5 -2.56 -0.24 -7.35
CA LEU A 5 -2.53 -1.13 -6.18
C LEU A 5 -2.64 -2.61 -6.58
N GLY A 6 -3.47 -2.94 -7.58
CA GLY A 6 -3.55 -4.31 -8.11
C GLY A 6 -2.22 -4.75 -8.73
N GLN A 7 -1.59 -3.87 -9.48
CA GLN A 7 -0.33 -4.15 -10.16
C GLN A 7 0.85 -4.32 -9.18
N SER A 8 0.93 -3.50 -8.14
CA SER A 8 2.04 -3.54 -7.17
C SER A 8 1.82 -4.54 -6.02
N GLN A 9 0.57 -4.77 -5.59
CA GLN A 9 0.28 -5.51 -4.36
C GLN A 9 -0.55 -6.79 -4.56
N VAL A 10 -0.89 -7.16 -5.80
CA VAL A 10 -1.61 -8.42 -6.09
C VAL A 10 -0.88 -9.23 -7.15
N LEU A 11 -0.64 -8.64 -8.32
CA LEU A 11 -0.04 -9.38 -9.45
C LEU A 11 1.32 -10.01 -9.10
N PRO A 12 2.28 -9.33 -8.42
CA PRO A 12 3.56 -9.94 -8.10
C PRO A 12 3.44 -11.19 -7.22
N TYR A 13 2.52 -11.19 -6.27
CA TYR A 13 2.27 -12.35 -5.41
C TYR A 13 1.61 -13.50 -6.17
N VAL A 14 0.60 -13.22 -6.98
CA VAL A 14 -0.10 -14.24 -7.77
C VAL A 14 0.85 -14.87 -8.77
N PHE A 15 1.63 -14.06 -9.51
CA PHE A 15 2.58 -14.57 -10.49
C PHE A 15 3.77 -15.31 -9.85
N GLY A 16 4.26 -14.81 -8.71
CA GLY A 16 5.31 -15.49 -7.95
C GLY A 16 4.86 -16.86 -7.44
N LEU A 17 3.66 -16.96 -6.86
CA LEU A 17 3.11 -18.24 -6.39
C LEU A 17 2.72 -19.16 -7.55
N ARG A 18 2.29 -18.62 -8.71
CA ARG A 18 2.07 -19.44 -9.91
C ARG A 18 3.35 -20.16 -10.34
N LYS A 19 4.48 -19.47 -10.33
CA LYS A 19 5.80 -20.08 -10.63
C LYS A 19 6.20 -21.18 -9.64
N ARG A 20 5.61 -21.20 -8.45
CA ARG A 20 5.80 -22.21 -7.41
C ARG A 20 4.81 -23.38 -7.51
N GLY A 21 4.00 -23.43 -8.58
CA GLY A 21 3.12 -24.55 -8.91
C GLY A 21 1.66 -24.39 -8.49
N TYR A 22 1.24 -23.23 -7.95
CA TYR A 22 -0.16 -22.98 -7.63
C TYR A 22 -0.93 -22.49 -8.85
N GLU A 23 -2.12 -23.04 -9.11
CA GLU A 23 -3.03 -22.56 -10.14
C GLU A 23 -3.93 -21.45 -9.58
N PHE A 24 -4.10 -20.37 -10.36
CA PHE A 24 -4.85 -19.22 -9.91
C PHE A 24 -5.99 -18.85 -10.86
N HIS A 25 -7.17 -18.63 -10.26
CA HIS A 25 -8.31 -17.95 -10.87
C HIS A 25 -8.58 -16.65 -10.12
N VAL A 26 -8.27 -15.52 -10.73
CA VAL A 26 -8.38 -14.19 -10.11
C VAL A 26 -9.68 -13.52 -10.52
N ILE A 27 -10.58 -13.32 -9.57
CA ILE A 27 -11.80 -12.50 -9.75
C ILE A 27 -11.50 -11.09 -9.27
N SER A 28 -11.66 -10.11 -10.14
CA SER A 28 -11.46 -8.71 -9.79
C SER A 28 -12.59 -7.83 -10.31
N PHE A 29 -12.83 -6.70 -9.63
CA PHE A 29 -13.81 -5.70 -10.03
C PHE A 29 -13.07 -4.48 -10.55
N GLU A 30 -13.24 -4.18 -11.84
CA GLU A 30 -12.46 -3.18 -12.54
C GLU A 30 -13.28 -1.91 -12.79
N LYS A 31 -12.66 -0.76 -12.52
CA LYS A 31 -13.23 0.53 -12.92
C LYS A 31 -13.17 0.65 -14.44
N MET A 32 -14.28 0.96 -15.07
CA MET A 32 -14.43 0.88 -16.53
C MET A 32 -13.48 1.80 -17.31
N ASP A 33 -13.19 2.98 -16.78
CA ASP A 33 -12.22 3.92 -17.36
C ASP A 33 -10.81 3.32 -17.44
N ARG A 34 -10.34 2.75 -16.33
CA ARG A 34 -9.03 2.08 -16.25
C ARG A 34 -9.01 0.77 -17.01
N TYR A 35 -10.09 0.02 -16.96
CA TYR A 35 -10.22 -1.23 -17.71
C TYR A 35 -10.08 -0.98 -19.21
N LYS A 36 -10.79 0.02 -19.78
CA LYS A 36 -10.66 0.37 -21.20
C LYS A 36 -9.23 0.74 -21.59
N LYS A 37 -8.50 1.40 -20.68
CA LYS A 37 -7.13 1.87 -20.94
C LYS A 37 -6.09 0.76 -20.85
N HIS A 38 -6.24 -0.16 -19.89
CA HIS A 38 -5.16 -1.08 -19.48
C HIS A 38 -5.49 -2.57 -19.66
N HIS A 39 -6.73 -2.95 -20.04
CA HIS A 39 -7.15 -4.35 -20.03
C HIS A 39 -6.31 -5.25 -20.93
N ARG A 40 -5.86 -4.77 -22.09
CA ARG A 40 -5.05 -5.57 -23.03
C ARG A 40 -3.72 -5.94 -22.39
N THR A 41 -2.99 -4.95 -21.92
CA THR A 41 -1.70 -5.15 -21.23
C THR A 41 -1.83 -6.08 -20.02
N ILE A 42 -2.87 -5.86 -19.20
CA ILE A 42 -3.09 -6.72 -18.01
C ILE A 42 -3.48 -8.14 -18.43
N ALA A 43 -4.32 -8.31 -19.47
CA ALA A 43 -4.69 -9.64 -19.96
C ALA A 43 -3.50 -10.39 -20.55
N GLU A 44 -2.59 -9.71 -21.24
CA GLU A 44 -1.34 -10.26 -21.74
C GLU A 44 -0.45 -10.75 -20.56
N LEU A 45 -0.26 -9.92 -19.52
CA LEU A 45 0.47 -10.31 -18.31
C LEU A 45 -0.12 -11.56 -17.64
N PHE A 46 -1.44 -11.64 -17.53
CA PHE A 46 -2.11 -12.83 -16.99
C PHE A 46 -1.84 -14.07 -17.85
N LYS A 47 -1.91 -13.93 -19.17
CA LYS A 47 -1.64 -15.02 -20.11
C LYS A 47 -0.17 -15.48 -20.07
N GLU A 48 0.77 -14.56 -20.07
CA GLU A 48 2.21 -14.83 -19.99
C GLU A 48 2.61 -15.56 -18.70
N ASN A 49 1.90 -15.29 -17.60
CA ASN A 49 2.14 -15.93 -16.32
C ASN A 49 1.20 -17.13 -16.05
N ASP A 50 0.43 -17.58 -17.05
CA ASP A 50 -0.48 -18.72 -16.95
C ASP A 50 -1.45 -18.62 -15.75
N VAL A 51 -2.10 -17.46 -15.60
CA VAL A 51 -3.09 -17.17 -14.56
C VAL A 51 -4.43 -16.81 -15.21
N HIS A 52 -5.52 -17.40 -14.72
CA HIS A 52 -6.86 -17.15 -15.24
C HIS A 52 -7.47 -15.88 -14.62
N TRP A 53 -7.74 -14.87 -15.44
CA TRP A 53 -8.33 -13.61 -15.02
C TRP A 53 -9.81 -13.53 -15.35
N HIS A 54 -10.63 -13.21 -14.34
CA HIS A 54 -12.10 -13.08 -14.45
C HIS A 54 -12.55 -11.67 -14.07
N PRO A 55 -12.28 -10.64 -14.91
CA PRO A 55 -12.64 -9.26 -14.60
C PRO A 55 -14.15 -9.08 -14.57
N GLN A 56 -14.63 -8.31 -13.59
CA GLN A 56 -16.01 -7.92 -13.42
C GLN A 56 -16.10 -6.38 -13.43
N ASP A 57 -17.21 -5.84 -13.93
CA ASP A 57 -17.46 -4.41 -13.92
C ASP A 57 -17.68 -3.86 -12.51
N TYR A 58 -16.90 -2.85 -12.12
CA TYR A 58 -17.06 -2.11 -10.87
C TYR A 58 -17.85 -0.83 -11.10
N GLN A 59 -19.05 -0.77 -10.55
CA GLN A 59 -19.91 0.41 -10.63
C GLN A 59 -19.66 1.33 -9.44
N LEU A 60 -19.20 2.55 -9.71
CA LEU A 60 -18.93 3.59 -8.70
C LEU A 60 -20.21 4.26 -8.17
N SER A 61 -21.23 4.38 -9.02
CA SER A 61 -22.50 5.04 -8.69
C SER A 61 -23.55 4.03 -8.20
N GLY A 62 -24.45 4.47 -7.31
CA GLY A 62 -25.60 3.68 -6.88
C GLY A 62 -25.60 3.21 -5.41
N GLY A 63 -24.61 3.61 -4.61
CA GLY A 63 -24.60 3.43 -3.15
C GLY A 63 -24.70 1.97 -2.69
N ILE A 64 -25.39 1.74 -1.57
CA ILE A 64 -25.47 0.43 -0.91
C ILE A 64 -26.10 -0.64 -1.80
N LYS A 65 -27.13 -0.30 -2.59
CA LYS A 65 -27.80 -1.26 -3.49
C LYS A 65 -26.86 -1.79 -4.55
N THR A 66 -26.02 -0.94 -5.13
CA THR A 66 -25.03 -1.33 -6.12
C THR A 66 -23.93 -2.20 -5.49
N THR A 67 -23.45 -1.84 -4.30
CA THR A 67 -22.50 -2.68 -3.55
C THR A 67 -23.06 -4.08 -3.28
N LEU A 68 -24.31 -4.19 -2.86
CA LEU A 68 -24.98 -5.50 -2.68
C LEU A 68 -25.03 -6.32 -3.98
N LYS A 69 -25.41 -5.69 -5.10
CA LYS A 69 -25.42 -6.36 -6.41
C LYS A 69 -24.02 -6.87 -6.80
N GLN A 70 -22.97 -6.08 -6.55
CA GLN A 70 -21.58 -6.49 -6.81
C GLN A 70 -21.16 -7.67 -5.94
N VAL A 71 -21.49 -7.67 -4.65
CA VAL A 71 -21.22 -8.81 -3.74
C VAL A 71 -21.97 -10.07 -4.20
N LEU A 72 -23.23 -9.95 -4.59
CA LEU A 72 -24.02 -11.07 -5.14
C LEU A 72 -23.42 -11.61 -6.44
N ARG A 73 -22.98 -10.72 -7.32
CA ARG A 73 -22.29 -11.09 -8.57
C ARG A 73 -20.98 -11.81 -8.28
N MET A 74 -20.16 -11.28 -7.37
CA MET A 74 -18.91 -11.93 -6.92
C MET A 74 -19.21 -13.36 -6.43
N HIS A 75 -20.20 -13.51 -5.57
CA HIS A 75 -20.59 -14.82 -5.06
C HIS A 75 -21.05 -15.77 -6.16
N LYS A 76 -21.84 -15.28 -7.14
CA LYS A 76 -22.31 -16.09 -8.29
C LYS A 76 -21.14 -16.56 -9.14
N VAL A 77 -20.21 -15.66 -9.47
CA VAL A 77 -19.03 -15.98 -10.29
C VAL A 77 -18.12 -16.96 -9.56
N ALA A 78 -17.78 -16.68 -8.29
CA ALA A 78 -16.93 -17.57 -7.50
C ALA A 78 -17.53 -18.97 -7.31
N LYS A 79 -18.85 -19.05 -7.08
CA LYS A 79 -19.55 -20.33 -7.00
C LYS A 79 -19.52 -21.10 -8.34
N TYR A 80 -19.73 -20.41 -9.45
CA TYR A 80 -19.68 -21.00 -10.79
C TYR A 80 -18.31 -21.59 -11.09
N LEU A 81 -17.27 -20.77 -10.87
CA LEU A 81 -15.88 -21.20 -11.10
C LEU A 81 -15.47 -22.36 -10.16
N HIS A 82 -15.89 -22.30 -8.89
CA HIS A 82 -15.63 -23.43 -7.98
C HIS A 82 -16.34 -24.71 -8.43
N GLY A 83 -17.54 -24.60 -9.00
CA GLY A 83 -18.25 -25.77 -9.57
C GLY A 83 -17.54 -26.38 -10.79
N LEU A 84 -16.72 -25.61 -11.50
CA LEU A 84 -15.95 -26.10 -12.64
C LEU A 84 -14.56 -26.64 -12.25
N HIS A 85 -13.89 -25.96 -11.32
CA HIS A 85 -12.45 -26.17 -11.05
C HIS A 85 -12.18 -26.77 -9.66
N HIS A 86 -13.18 -26.91 -8.79
CA HIS A 86 -13.06 -27.53 -7.45
C HIS A 86 -11.90 -26.96 -6.64
N PHE A 87 -11.86 -25.63 -6.45
CA PHE A 87 -10.78 -24.95 -5.74
C PHE A 87 -10.53 -25.52 -4.34
N ASP A 88 -9.27 -25.70 -3.98
CA ASP A 88 -8.84 -26.11 -2.65
C ASP A 88 -8.85 -24.92 -1.69
N ILE A 89 -8.45 -23.72 -2.17
CA ILE A 89 -8.31 -22.50 -1.39
C ILE A 89 -9.11 -21.37 -2.03
N VAL A 90 -9.80 -20.59 -1.21
CA VAL A 90 -10.32 -19.26 -1.55
C VAL A 90 -9.58 -18.20 -0.74
N HIS A 91 -8.71 -17.45 -1.42
CA HIS A 91 -7.96 -16.36 -0.81
C HIS A 91 -8.68 -15.03 -1.05
N CYS A 92 -9.10 -14.37 0.00
CA CYS A 92 -9.92 -13.17 -0.04
C CYS A 92 -9.15 -11.96 0.48
N ARG A 93 -8.79 -11.05 -0.44
CA ARG A 93 -8.15 -9.80 -0.07
C ARG A 93 -9.19 -8.76 0.29
N SER A 94 -9.20 -8.35 1.57
CA SER A 94 -10.14 -7.41 2.17
C SER A 94 -11.55 -7.99 2.42
N TYR A 95 -12.42 -7.19 2.99
CA TYR A 95 -13.69 -7.60 3.62
C TYR A 95 -14.78 -8.01 2.64
N MET A 96 -14.89 -7.32 1.50
CA MET A 96 -15.94 -7.64 0.52
C MET A 96 -15.78 -9.03 -0.09
N PRO A 97 -14.58 -9.43 -0.56
CA PRO A 97 -14.33 -10.81 -0.98
C PRO A 97 -14.52 -11.83 0.15
N ALA A 98 -14.15 -11.49 1.38
CA ALA A 98 -14.29 -12.38 2.53
C ALA A 98 -15.75 -12.79 2.83
N LEU A 99 -16.74 -11.96 2.48
CA LEU A 99 -18.14 -12.35 2.51
C LEU A 99 -18.43 -13.57 1.62
N THR A 100 -17.77 -13.65 0.48
CA THR A 100 -17.88 -14.77 -0.45
C THR A 100 -17.06 -15.96 0.01
N GLY A 101 -15.81 -15.73 0.45
CA GLY A 101 -14.92 -16.77 0.95
C GLY A 101 -15.52 -17.56 2.10
N LEU A 102 -16.05 -16.86 3.10
CA LEU A 102 -16.73 -17.51 4.24
C LEU A 102 -17.96 -18.35 3.80
N LYS A 103 -18.70 -17.90 2.77
CA LYS A 103 -19.83 -18.68 2.23
C LYS A 103 -19.37 -19.93 1.50
N LEU A 104 -18.30 -19.84 0.70
CA LEU A 104 -17.73 -20.99 0.01
C LEU A 104 -17.20 -22.01 1.01
N LYS A 105 -16.46 -21.59 2.02
CA LYS A 105 -16.00 -22.47 3.11
C LYS A 105 -17.17 -23.21 3.76
N ARG A 106 -18.21 -22.50 4.20
CA ARG A 106 -19.36 -23.08 4.89
C ARG A 106 -20.16 -24.05 4.03
N LYS A 107 -20.21 -23.82 2.72
CA LYS A 107 -21.05 -24.61 1.82
C LYS A 107 -20.31 -25.79 1.18
N TYR A 108 -19.04 -25.61 0.87
CA TYR A 108 -18.26 -26.56 0.07
C TYR A 108 -17.00 -27.07 0.78
N GLY A 109 -16.69 -26.59 1.99
CA GLY A 109 -15.50 -27.00 2.72
C GLY A 109 -14.17 -26.40 2.20
N VAL A 110 -14.23 -25.50 1.22
CA VAL A 110 -13.03 -24.84 0.66
C VAL A 110 -12.25 -24.13 1.77
N LYS A 111 -10.94 -24.28 1.79
CA LYS A 111 -10.08 -23.56 2.74
C LYS A 111 -10.17 -22.06 2.49
N PHE A 112 -10.39 -21.29 3.53
CA PHE A 112 -10.61 -19.84 3.44
C PHE A 112 -9.47 -19.07 4.07
N ILE A 113 -8.77 -18.25 3.28
CA ILE A 113 -7.75 -17.31 3.75
C ILE A 113 -8.33 -15.90 3.73
N PHE A 114 -8.27 -15.23 4.88
CA PHE A 114 -8.68 -13.83 5.03
C PHE A 114 -7.47 -12.91 5.05
N ASP A 115 -7.10 -12.34 3.89
CA ASP A 115 -6.08 -11.32 3.77
C ASP A 115 -6.68 -9.94 4.09
N MET A 116 -6.63 -9.56 5.38
CA MET A 116 -7.36 -8.45 5.96
C MET A 116 -6.90 -7.09 5.44
N ARG A 117 -5.60 -6.88 5.30
CA ARG A 117 -4.93 -5.66 4.80
C ARG A 117 -5.18 -4.37 5.59
N GLY A 118 -5.92 -4.41 6.67
CA GLY A 118 -6.16 -3.26 7.53
C GLY A 118 -7.57 -3.26 8.11
N PHE A 119 -7.86 -2.31 8.96
CA PHE A 119 -9.15 -2.13 9.63
C PHE A 119 -10.13 -1.37 8.71
N TRP A 120 -10.61 -2.06 7.67
CA TRP A 120 -11.35 -1.44 6.57
C TRP A 120 -12.60 -0.67 7.02
N ALA A 121 -13.37 -1.18 7.98
CA ALA A 121 -14.57 -0.50 8.46
C ALA A 121 -14.22 0.77 9.24
N ASP A 122 -13.17 0.71 10.06
CA ASP A 122 -12.65 1.86 10.82
C ASP A 122 -12.05 2.90 9.89
N GLU A 123 -11.36 2.48 8.84
CA GLU A 123 -10.82 3.37 7.81
C GLU A 123 -11.91 4.22 7.13
N ARG A 124 -13.14 3.68 6.98
CA ARG A 124 -14.28 4.44 6.44
C ARG A 124 -14.76 5.53 7.39
N ILE A 125 -14.66 5.30 8.69
CA ILE A 125 -14.97 6.30 9.73
C ILE A 125 -13.87 7.33 9.80
N ASP A 126 -12.62 6.90 10.00
CA ASP A 126 -11.45 7.79 10.12
C ASP A 126 -11.26 8.67 8.88
N GLY A 127 -11.57 8.13 7.69
CA GLY A 127 -11.55 8.83 6.40
C GLY A 127 -12.79 9.68 6.13
N LYS A 128 -13.71 9.81 7.09
CA LYS A 128 -14.96 10.61 6.98
C LYS A 128 -15.87 10.19 5.81
N ILE A 129 -15.73 8.94 5.30
CA ILE A 129 -16.60 8.39 4.25
C ILE A 129 -17.94 7.96 4.85
N TRP A 130 -17.92 7.43 6.08
CA TRP A 130 -19.11 7.11 6.86
C TRP A 130 -19.14 7.96 8.14
N SER A 131 -20.32 8.52 8.48
CA SER A 131 -20.57 9.12 9.79
C SER A 131 -21.38 8.16 10.65
N LEU A 132 -20.95 7.97 11.90
CA LEU A 132 -21.71 7.16 12.88
C LEU A 132 -22.97 7.85 13.36
N ASP A 133 -23.15 9.16 13.13
CA ASP A 133 -24.40 9.89 13.38
C ASP A 133 -25.50 9.46 12.39
N ASN A 134 -25.11 8.99 11.20
CA ASN A 134 -26.05 8.44 10.25
C ASN A 134 -26.40 6.98 10.63
N PRO A 135 -27.68 6.69 10.95
CA PRO A 135 -28.10 5.38 11.44
C PRO A 135 -27.87 4.24 10.42
N VAL A 136 -27.84 4.56 9.13
CA VAL A 136 -27.59 3.58 8.08
C VAL A 136 -26.10 3.18 8.08
N TYR A 137 -25.20 4.17 8.10
CA TYR A 137 -23.77 3.88 8.14
C TYR A 137 -23.34 3.25 9.46
N LYS A 138 -23.95 3.63 10.59
CA LYS A 138 -23.75 2.96 11.89
C LYS A 138 -24.12 1.48 11.85
N ARG A 139 -25.24 1.11 11.20
CA ARG A 139 -25.64 -0.29 11.02
C ARG A 139 -24.66 -1.06 10.13
N ILE A 140 -24.17 -0.43 9.03
CA ILE A 140 -23.21 -1.04 8.13
C ILE A 140 -21.86 -1.24 8.85
N TYR A 141 -21.39 -0.25 9.58
CA TYR A 141 -20.17 -0.33 10.38
C TYR A 141 -20.27 -1.48 11.39
N ASN A 142 -21.30 -1.53 12.20
CA ASN A 142 -21.52 -2.59 13.18
C ASN A 142 -21.63 -3.98 12.52
N TYR A 143 -22.21 -4.06 11.33
CA TYR A 143 -22.28 -5.30 10.56
C TYR A 143 -20.87 -5.76 10.18
N PHE A 144 -20.03 -4.86 9.64
CA PHE A 144 -18.66 -5.21 9.24
C PHE A 144 -17.73 -5.48 10.41
N LYS A 145 -17.88 -4.81 11.55
CA LYS A 145 -17.13 -5.15 12.78
C LYS A 145 -17.46 -6.56 13.30
N ARG A 146 -18.73 -6.96 13.22
CA ARG A 146 -19.13 -8.35 13.52
C ARG A 146 -18.58 -9.34 12.47
N LYS A 147 -18.59 -8.96 11.19
CA LYS A 147 -18.05 -9.79 10.11
C LYS A 147 -16.53 -9.95 10.21
N GLU A 148 -15.82 -8.90 10.55
CA GLU A 148 -14.39 -8.90 10.82
C GLU A 148 -14.01 -10.00 11.83
N THR A 149 -14.65 -9.98 12.99
CA THR A 149 -14.49 -11.06 13.98
C THR A 149 -14.82 -12.45 13.41
N GLN A 150 -15.93 -12.56 12.64
CA GLN A 150 -16.29 -13.82 12.01
C GLN A 150 -15.27 -14.30 10.98
N PHE A 151 -14.70 -13.39 10.18
CA PHE A 151 -13.68 -13.74 9.19
C PHE A 151 -12.41 -14.24 9.87
N ILE A 152 -11.93 -13.56 10.90
CA ILE A 152 -10.74 -13.97 11.66
C ILE A 152 -10.94 -15.34 12.30
N LEU A 153 -12.05 -15.54 13.01
CA LEU A 153 -12.32 -16.79 13.75
C LEU A 153 -12.69 -17.99 12.86
N ASN A 154 -13.14 -17.76 11.63
CA ASN A 154 -13.58 -18.84 10.75
C ASN A 154 -12.67 -19.00 9.50
N SER A 155 -11.67 -18.17 9.31
CA SER A 155 -10.65 -18.44 8.29
C SER A 155 -9.76 -19.61 8.73
N ASP A 156 -9.23 -20.35 7.80
CA ASP A 156 -8.18 -21.34 8.09
C ASP A 156 -6.87 -20.63 8.41
N TYR A 157 -6.66 -19.45 7.79
CA TYR A 157 -5.61 -18.51 8.10
C TYR A 157 -6.05 -17.07 7.84
N ALA A 158 -5.67 -16.12 8.71
CA ALA A 158 -5.82 -14.69 8.45
C ALA A 158 -4.44 -14.03 8.28
N ILE A 159 -4.39 -12.95 7.52
CA ILE A 159 -3.17 -12.19 7.26
C ILE A 159 -3.46 -10.72 7.57
N ILE A 160 -2.53 -10.09 8.30
CA ILE A 160 -2.56 -8.66 8.61
C ILE A 160 -1.24 -8.01 8.19
N GLY A 161 -1.26 -6.70 7.91
CA GLY A 161 -0.11 -6.01 7.30
C GLY A 161 0.96 -5.52 8.28
N THR A 162 0.68 -5.48 9.59
CA THR A 162 1.56 -4.87 10.60
C THR A 162 1.49 -5.60 11.93
N GLN A 163 2.57 -5.54 12.72
CA GLN A 163 2.58 -6.07 14.08
C GLN A 163 1.66 -5.25 14.98
N ASN A 164 1.66 -3.92 14.87
CA ASN A 164 0.74 -3.05 15.61
C ASN A 164 -0.72 -3.39 15.35
N GLY A 165 -1.07 -3.71 14.10
CA GLY A 165 -2.42 -4.18 13.75
C GLY A 165 -2.73 -5.56 14.33
N TYR A 166 -1.75 -6.47 14.37
CA TYR A 166 -1.88 -7.79 14.99
C TYR A 166 -2.14 -7.67 16.50
N ASP A 167 -1.37 -6.87 17.20
CA ASP A 167 -1.49 -6.66 18.66
C ASP A 167 -2.83 -5.99 18.97
N GLU A 168 -3.22 -4.97 18.22
CA GLU A 168 -4.52 -4.31 18.36
C GLU A 168 -5.67 -5.29 18.16
N MET A 169 -5.63 -6.11 17.11
CA MET A 169 -6.66 -7.12 16.82
C MET A 169 -6.80 -8.13 17.97
N HIS A 170 -5.68 -8.59 18.55
CA HIS A 170 -5.71 -9.53 19.67
C HIS A 170 -6.19 -8.90 21.00
N SER A 171 -6.15 -7.57 21.12
CA SER A 171 -6.73 -6.84 22.25
C SER A 171 -8.27 -6.76 22.20
N TRP A 172 -8.89 -7.03 21.05
CA TRP A 172 -10.34 -6.94 20.93
C TRP A 172 -11.06 -7.97 21.79
N LYS A 173 -12.03 -7.52 22.58
CA LYS A 173 -12.87 -8.42 23.43
C LYS A 173 -13.49 -9.59 22.65
N SER A 174 -13.74 -9.40 21.36
CA SER A 174 -14.32 -10.42 20.48
C SER A 174 -13.33 -11.50 20.04
N ILE A 175 -12.02 -11.25 20.18
CA ILE A 175 -10.91 -12.13 19.77
C ILE A 175 -10.13 -12.63 20.99
N GLN A 176 -9.96 -11.79 22.00
CA GLN A 176 -9.16 -12.10 23.20
C GLN A 176 -9.51 -13.48 23.79
N GLY A 177 -8.49 -14.29 24.05
CA GLY A 177 -8.63 -15.64 24.60
C GLY A 177 -9.14 -16.70 23.63
N LYS A 178 -9.28 -16.38 22.34
CA LYS A 178 -9.65 -17.35 21.29
C LYS A 178 -8.44 -17.72 20.46
N GLU A 179 -8.41 -18.99 20.03
CA GLU A 179 -7.39 -19.44 19.08
C GLU A 179 -7.63 -18.79 17.71
N THR A 180 -6.59 -18.25 17.12
CA THR A 180 -6.60 -17.64 15.80
C THR A 180 -5.32 -17.97 15.05
N ASN A 181 -5.46 -18.35 13.79
CA ASN A 181 -4.31 -18.54 12.90
C ASN A 181 -4.08 -17.22 12.14
N VAL A 182 -3.22 -16.36 12.64
CA VAL A 182 -2.93 -15.05 12.04
C VAL A 182 -1.43 -14.87 11.82
N LYS A 183 -1.06 -14.31 10.68
CA LYS A 183 0.32 -13.99 10.33
C LYS A 183 0.44 -12.55 9.88
N VAL A 184 1.53 -11.90 10.29
CA VAL A 184 1.89 -10.57 9.79
C VAL A 184 2.65 -10.73 8.49
N ILE A 185 2.11 -10.19 7.38
CA ILE A 185 2.81 -10.08 6.10
C ILE A 185 2.65 -8.64 5.63
N PRO A 186 3.71 -7.83 5.61
CA PRO A 186 3.64 -6.43 5.20
C PRO A 186 3.31 -6.28 3.70
N CYS A 187 3.08 -5.05 3.28
CA CYS A 187 3.08 -4.72 1.86
C CYS A 187 4.51 -4.77 1.33
N CYS A 188 4.90 -5.90 0.73
CA CYS A 188 6.25 -6.08 0.22
C CYS A 188 6.51 -5.26 -1.04
N ALA A 189 7.78 -4.92 -1.25
CA ALA A 189 8.29 -4.24 -2.43
C ALA A 189 9.04 -5.23 -3.34
N ASN A 190 8.98 -4.98 -4.63
CA ASN A 190 9.79 -5.73 -5.60
C ASN A 190 11.22 -5.20 -5.61
N LEU A 191 12.11 -5.84 -4.84
CA LEU A 191 13.49 -5.40 -4.70
C LEU A 191 14.31 -5.53 -5.99
N ASP A 192 13.89 -6.40 -6.93
CA ASP A 192 14.53 -6.50 -8.24
C ASP A 192 14.22 -5.29 -9.13
N LEU A 193 13.04 -4.68 -8.94
CA LEU A 193 12.67 -3.44 -9.63
C LEU A 193 13.31 -2.23 -8.95
N PHE A 194 13.28 -2.20 -7.60
CA PHE A 194 13.83 -1.11 -6.80
C PHE A 194 15.28 -1.39 -6.40
N ASP A 195 16.13 -1.47 -7.40
CA ASP A 195 17.58 -1.72 -7.26
C ASP A 195 18.39 -0.57 -7.86
N PRO A 196 19.05 0.26 -7.01
CA PRO A 196 19.81 1.41 -7.51
C PRO A 196 20.98 1.02 -8.42
N SER A 197 21.47 -0.22 -8.35
CA SER A 197 22.56 -0.69 -9.23
C SER A 197 22.14 -0.84 -10.69
N LYS A 198 20.84 -0.86 -10.97
CA LYS A 198 20.26 -0.95 -12.32
C LYS A 198 19.99 0.41 -12.97
N ILE A 199 20.25 1.49 -12.25
CA ILE A 199 20.06 2.86 -12.75
C ILE A 199 21.33 3.34 -13.43
N GLU A 200 21.24 3.59 -14.72
CA GLU A 200 22.38 4.16 -15.47
C GLU A 200 22.56 5.65 -15.14
N PRO A 201 23.81 6.10 -14.86
CA PRO A 201 24.06 7.51 -14.55
C PRO A 201 23.59 8.48 -15.66
N SER A 202 23.68 8.06 -16.91
CA SER A 202 23.20 8.86 -18.07
C SER A 202 21.68 9.04 -18.06
N GLU A 203 20.89 8.05 -17.63
CA GLU A 203 19.45 8.17 -17.50
C GLU A 203 19.07 9.10 -16.34
N GLN A 204 19.83 9.02 -15.24
CA GLN A 204 19.66 9.91 -14.10
C GLN A 204 19.97 11.37 -14.48
N ASP A 205 21.09 11.63 -15.18
CA ASP A 205 21.45 12.97 -15.65
C ASP A 205 20.42 13.53 -16.64
N ALA A 206 19.95 12.71 -17.59
CA ALA A 206 18.91 13.11 -18.54
C ALA A 206 17.57 13.43 -17.84
N LEU A 207 17.21 12.68 -16.80
CA LEU A 207 16.01 12.96 -16.02
C LEU A 207 16.17 14.25 -15.19
N ARG A 208 17.33 14.49 -14.58
CA ARG A 208 17.63 15.75 -13.89
C ARG A 208 17.45 16.96 -14.81
N GLU A 209 18.07 16.91 -16.00
CA GLU A 209 17.96 17.96 -17.01
C GLU A 209 16.50 18.21 -17.41
N LYS A 210 15.76 17.13 -17.72
CA LYS A 210 14.34 17.21 -18.07
C LYS A 210 13.48 17.86 -17.00
N LEU A 211 13.80 17.64 -15.72
CA LEU A 211 13.05 18.16 -14.58
C LEU A 211 13.57 19.52 -14.08
N GLY A 212 14.65 20.05 -14.64
CA GLY A 212 15.28 21.28 -14.19
C GLY A 212 15.98 21.15 -12.83
N ILE A 213 16.42 19.94 -12.47
CA ILE A 213 17.10 19.66 -11.20
C ILE A 213 18.60 19.74 -11.42
N GLU A 214 19.26 20.79 -10.95
CA GLU A 214 20.69 20.99 -11.07
C GLU A 214 21.47 20.10 -10.08
N LYS A 215 22.78 19.88 -10.38
CA LYS A 215 23.63 18.99 -9.54
C LYS A 215 23.79 19.47 -8.11
N HIS A 216 23.70 20.78 -7.88
CA HIS A 216 23.81 21.37 -6.54
C HIS A 216 22.51 21.39 -5.75
N HIS A 217 21.37 21.04 -6.36
CA HIS A 217 20.10 20.97 -5.65
C HIS A 217 20.08 19.79 -4.68
N PHE A 218 19.62 20.05 -3.46
CA PHE A 218 19.21 19.03 -2.52
C PHE A 218 17.75 18.65 -2.82
N VAL A 219 17.51 17.39 -3.10
CA VAL A 219 16.19 16.90 -3.53
C VAL A 219 15.48 16.21 -2.37
N LEU A 220 14.51 16.90 -1.75
CA LEU A 220 13.50 16.24 -0.93
C LEU A 220 12.49 15.56 -1.85
N GLY A 221 12.17 14.29 -1.63
CA GLY A 221 11.33 13.51 -2.51
C GLY A 221 10.07 12.94 -1.84
N TYR A 222 8.95 12.97 -2.56
CA TYR A 222 7.72 12.26 -2.22
C TYR A 222 7.28 11.38 -3.37
N VAL A 223 6.82 10.15 -3.10
CA VAL A 223 6.30 9.24 -4.13
C VAL A 223 4.88 8.74 -3.78
N GLY A 224 3.99 8.75 -4.78
CA GLY A 224 2.63 8.21 -4.71
C GLY A 224 1.53 9.26 -4.76
N SER A 225 0.27 8.82 -4.61
CA SER A 225 -0.87 9.73 -4.53
C SER A 225 -0.92 10.42 -3.17
N ILE A 226 -1.34 11.67 -3.13
CA ILE A 226 -1.52 12.42 -1.89
C ILE A 226 -2.83 12.00 -1.22
N GLY A 227 -3.95 12.09 -1.93
CA GLY A 227 -5.25 11.59 -1.48
C GLY A 227 -5.67 12.09 -0.09
N THR A 228 -6.43 11.27 0.63
CA THR A 228 -7.05 11.64 1.92
C THR A 228 -6.13 11.47 3.13
N TRP A 229 -5.10 10.62 2.99
CA TRP A 229 -4.33 10.15 4.14
C TRP A 229 -2.96 10.79 4.29
N TYR A 230 -2.36 11.20 3.16
CA TYR A 230 -1.04 11.82 3.18
C TYR A 230 -1.17 13.33 3.44
N MET A 231 -0.38 13.80 4.37
CA MET A 231 -0.48 15.13 4.95
C MET A 231 0.38 16.12 4.14
N LEU A 232 -0.13 16.51 2.95
CA LEU A 232 0.58 17.44 2.06
C LEU A 232 0.96 18.75 2.75
N SER A 233 0.02 19.31 3.53
CA SER A 233 0.24 20.56 4.24
C SER A 233 1.47 20.50 5.14
N GLU A 234 1.56 19.45 5.95
CA GLU A 234 2.64 19.25 6.91
C GLU A 234 3.97 18.90 6.23
N MET A 235 3.94 18.16 5.10
CA MET A 235 5.13 17.94 4.29
C MET A 235 5.65 19.23 3.65
N LEU A 236 4.76 20.13 3.24
CA LEU A 236 5.14 21.47 2.76
C LEU A 236 5.68 22.35 3.89
N ASP A 237 5.13 22.26 5.11
CA ASP A 237 5.67 22.98 6.28
C ASP A 237 7.11 22.49 6.60
N TYR A 238 7.34 21.17 6.57
CA TYR A 238 8.69 20.61 6.70
C TYR A 238 9.63 21.14 5.60
N PHE A 239 9.18 21.15 4.34
CA PHE A 239 9.97 21.64 3.23
C PHE A 239 10.28 23.13 3.36
N LYS A 240 9.33 23.95 3.84
CA LYS A 240 9.56 25.38 4.10
C LYS A 240 10.70 25.59 5.10
N CYS A 241 10.67 24.87 6.23
CA CYS A 241 11.76 24.94 7.22
C CYS A 241 13.08 24.47 6.63
N LEU A 242 13.07 23.37 5.84
CA LEU A 242 14.27 22.87 5.15
C LEU A 242 14.84 23.91 4.16
N LYS A 243 13.98 24.62 3.43
CA LYS A 243 14.37 25.64 2.44
C LYS A 243 15.01 26.85 3.08
N GLU A 244 14.63 27.19 4.30
CA GLU A 244 15.24 28.27 5.08
C GLU A 244 16.67 27.93 5.52
N GLU A 245 16.95 26.65 5.83
CA GLU A 245 18.29 26.16 6.19
C GLU A 245 19.16 25.83 4.96
N ASN A 246 18.53 25.34 3.87
CA ASN A 246 19.19 24.99 2.62
C ASN A 246 18.49 25.65 1.43
N SER A 247 19.00 26.81 1.02
CA SER A 247 18.46 27.56 -0.12
C SER A 247 18.45 26.79 -1.45
N ASN A 248 19.25 25.74 -1.58
CA ASN A 248 19.32 24.88 -2.77
C ASN A 248 18.32 23.72 -2.73
N ALA A 249 17.50 23.57 -1.66
CA ALA A 249 16.52 22.51 -1.58
C ALA A 249 15.41 22.68 -2.62
N VAL A 250 15.01 21.59 -3.26
CA VAL A 250 13.84 21.47 -4.13
C VAL A 250 13.00 20.27 -3.67
N PHE A 251 11.68 20.33 -3.90
CA PHE A 251 10.78 19.24 -3.50
C PHE A 251 10.23 18.55 -4.75
N LEU A 252 10.68 17.31 -4.98
CA LEU A 252 10.21 16.49 -6.11
C LEU A 252 9.07 15.56 -5.68
N PHE A 253 7.88 15.80 -6.24
CA PHE A 253 6.72 14.93 -6.11
C PHE A 253 6.63 13.98 -7.31
N VAL A 254 6.82 12.69 -7.09
CA VAL A 254 6.56 11.64 -8.10
C VAL A 254 5.12 11.16 -7.91
N SER A 255 4.19 11.84 -8.55
CA SER A 255 2.75 11.68 -8.29
C SER A 255 1.91 11.81 -9.56
N GLY A 256 0.73 11.20 -9.55
CA GLY A 256 -0.29 11.40 -10.57
C GLY A 256 -1.24 12.57 -10.27
N GLU A 257 -0.97 13.34 -9.22
CA GLU A 257 -1.74 14.56 -8.89
C GLU A 257 -1.43 15.67 -9.90
N LYS A 258 -2.37 16.60 -10.02
CA LYS A 258 -2.16 17.78 -10.87
C LYS A 258 -1.09 18.67 -10.28
N PRO A 259 -0.08 19.10 -11.08
CA PRO A 259 0.99 19.97 -10.59
C PRO A 259 0.47 21.24 -9.94
N GLU A 260 -0.57 21.84 -10.52
CA GLU A 260 -1.18 23.09 -10.04
C GLU A 260 -1.68 22.94 -8.60
N TYR A 261 -2.33 21.80 -8.28
CA TYR A 261 -2.83 21.55 -6.93
C TYR A 261 -1.72 21.61 -5.86
N ILE A 262 -0.58 20.97 -6.12
CA ILE A 262 0.54 20.92 -5.17
C ILE A 262 1.22 22.29 -5.08
N LYS A 263 1.41 22.96 -6.22
CA LYS A 263 2.03 24.28 -6.30
C LYS A 263 1.17 25.36 -5.64
N ASP A 264 -0.14 25.34 -5.83
CA ASP A 264 -1.08 26.25 -5.20
C ASP A 264 -1.08 26.11 -3.67
N GLU A 265 -1.00 24.85 -3.16
CA GLU A 265 -0.88 24.60 -1.72
C GLU A 265 0.47 25.09 -1.16
N ALA A 266 1.54 24.98 -1.93
CA ALA A 266 2.86 25.49 -1.57
C ALA A 266 2.87 27.03 -1.53
N GLU A 267 2.29 27.70 -2.53
CA GLU A 267 2.20 29.16 -2.62
C GLU A 267 1.40 29.75 -1.45
N LYS A 268 0.29 29.11 -1.03
CA LYS A 268 -0.48 29.50 0.16
C LYS A 268 0.36 29.50 1.45
N LYS A 269 1.44 28.73 1.50
CA LYS A 269 2.39 28.67 2.62
C LYS A 269 3.59 29.61 2.44
N GLY A 270 3.62 30.39 1.36
CA GLY A 270 4.74 31.29 1.04
C GLY A 270 5.99 30.56 0.52
N ILE A 271 5.81 29.37 -0.05
CA ILE A 271 6.87 28.61 -0.71
C ILE A 271 6.87 28.97 -2.19
N ASP A 272 8.05 29.29 -2.77
CA ASP A 272 8.17 29.54 -4.19
C ASP A 272 7.75 28.30 -5.02
N PRO A 273 6.69 28.38 -5.85
CA PRO A 273 6.22 27.26 -6.66
C PRO A 273 7.26 26.69 -7.64
N ASN A 274 8.31 27.47 -7.97
CA ASN A 274 9.40 27.00 -8.83
C ASN A 274 10.30 25.98 -8.14
N THR A 275 10.29 25.94 -6.81
CA THR A 275 11.03 24.95 -6.02
C THR A 275 10.25 23.62 -5.86
N ILE A 276 8.99 23.59 -6.32
CA ILE A 276 8.13 22.41 -6.31
C ILE A 276 8.11 21.78 -7.71
N ILE A 277 8.67 20.60 -7.82
CA ILE A 277 8.75 19.84 -9.06
C ILE A 277 7.76 18.67 -8.97
N VAL A 278 6.91 18.50 -10.00
CA VAL A 278 5.92 17.41 -10.03
C VAL A 278 6.14 16.59 -11.28
N ALA A 279 6.42 15.30 -11.11
CA ALA A 279 6.62 14.35 -12.19
C ALA A 279 5.61 13.20 -12.07
N SER A 280 5.17 12.67 -13.21
CA SER A 280 4.30 11.49 -13.27
C SER A 280 4.98 10.41 -14.11
N THR A 281 4.95 9.17 -13.60
CA THR A 281 5.53 8.02 -14.29
C THR A 281 4.72 6.75 -14.03
N LEU A 282 4.95 5.72 -14.82
CA LEU A 282 4.47 4.37 -14.53
C LEU A 282 5.28 3.77 -13.37
N HIS A 283 4.75 2.74 -12.70
CA HIS A 283 5.43 2.10 -11.58
C HIS A 283 6.84 1.60 -11.94
N SER A 284 7.06 1.13 -13.17
CA SER A 284 8.38 0.72 -13.68
C SER A 284 9.40 1.86 -13.77
N GLY A 285 8.96 3.10 -13.92
CA GLY A 285 9.84 4.28 -13.97
C GLY A 285 10.06 4.95 -12.61
N VAL A 286 9.40 4.48 -11.55
CA VAL A 286 9.55 5.05 -10.20
C VAL A 286 10.99 4.95 -9.69
N PRO A 287 11.73 3.82 -9.83
CA PRO A 287 13.11 3.71 -9.34
C PRO A 287 14.03 4.81 -9.87
N LEU A 288 13.94 5.12 -11.18
CA LEU A 288 14.74 6.20 -11.77
C LEU A 288 14.42 7.56 -11.15
N HIS A 289 13.16 7.85 -10.82
CA HIS A 289 12.81 9.10 -10.15
C HIS A 289 13.27 9.11 -8.68
N LEU A 290 13.15 7.98 -7.96
CA LEU A 290 13.65 7.86 -6.60
C LEU A 290 15.17 8.06 -6.53
N SER A 291 15.93 7.63 -7.55
CA SER A 291 17.39 7.82 -7.57
C SER A 291 17.83 9.28 -7.52
N LEU A 292 16.92 10.23 -7.80
CA LEU A 292 17.18 11.66 -7.67
C LEU A 292 17.05 12.19 -6.25
N PHE A 293 16.43 11.43 -5.32
CA PHE A 293 16.17 11.88 -3.95
C PHE A 293 17.43 11.81 -3.09
N ASP A 294 17.72 12.88 -2.39
CA ASP A 294 18.68 12.87 -1.29
C ASP A 294 18.02 12.36 -0.01
N THR A 295 16.77 12.73 0.20
CA THR A 295 15.93 12.27 1.32
C THR A 295 14.49 12.15 0.85
N ALA A 296 13.79 11.11 1.28
CA ALA A 296 12.36 10.96 1.05
C ALA A 296 11.55 11.42 2.26
N ILE A 297 10.33 11.89 2.03
CA ILE A 297 9.39 12.23 3.09
C ILE A 297 8.01 11.67 2.81
N PHE A 298 7.33 11.17 3.84
CA PHE A 298 5.88 10.97 3.82
C PHE A 298 5.30 11.09 5.22
N PHE A 299 4.26 11.89 5.35
CA PHE A 299 3.45 11.95 6.56
C PHE A 299 2.08 11.37 6.28
N ILE A 300 1.62 10.49 7.15
CA ILE A 300 0.31 9.84 7.08
C ILE A 300 -0.46 10.23 8.35
N ARG A 301 -1.71 10.67 8.19
CA ARG A 301 -2.55 11.07 9.32
C ARG A 301 -2.77 9.88 10.26
N PRO A 302 -2.28 9.94 11.51
CA PRO A 302 -2.48 8.90 12.49
C PRO A 302 -3.97 8.74 12.79
N SER A 303 -4.41 7.51 12.90
CA SER A 303 -5.78 7.17 13.30
C SER A 303 -5.84 5.71 13.76
N TYR A 304 -6.96 5.33 14.35
CA TYR A 304 -7.16 3.94 14.79
C TYR A 304 -6.93 2.94 13.65
N SER A 305 -7.51 3.20 12.48
CA SER A 305 -7.38 2.30 11.34
C SER A 305 -5.95 2.20 10.79
N LYS A 306 -5.13 3.22 11.01
CA LYS A 306 -3.76 3.28 10.50
C LYS A 306 -2.76 2.45 11.33
N LYS A 307 -3.15 1.92 12.49
CA LYS A 307 -2.39 0.89 13.19
C LYS A 307 -2.10 -0.35 12.32
N ALA A 308 -3.00 -0.66 11.40
CA ALA A 308 -2.85 -1.78 10.46
C ALA A 308 -2.43 -1.37 9.04
N ALA A 309 -1.91 -0.16 8.86
CA ALA A 309 -1.44 0.35 7.57
C ALA A 309 0.05 0.01 7.36
N SER A 310 0.35 -0.61 6.23
CA SER A 310 1.72 -0.91 5.77
C SER A 310 1.94 -0.18 4.44
N PRO A 311 2.58 1.01 4.43
CA PRO A 311 2.78 1.77 3.21
C PRO A 311 3.91 1.15 2.35
N VAL A 312 3.55 0.61 1.17
CA VAL A 312 4.51 -0.03 0.27
C VAL A 312 5.67 0.89 -0.12
N LYS A 313 5.42 2.19 -0.26
CA LYS A 313 6.45 3.19 -0.60
C LYS A 313 7.62 3.20 0.38
N GLN A 314 7.41 2.86 1.67
CA GLN A 314 8.50 2.75 2.63
C GLN A 314 9.51 1.68 2.21
N GLY A 315 9.02 0.50 1.83
CA GLY A 315 9.87 -0.58 1.33
C GLY A 315 10.56 -0.24 0.00
N GLU A 316 9.88 0.47 -0.90
CA GLU A 316 10.42 0.92 -2.18
C GLU A 316 11.54 1.97 -1.99
N ILE A 317 11.34 2.96 -1.11
CA ILE A 317 12.34 3.98 -0.76
C ILE A 317 13.56 3.35 -0.09
N MET A 318 13.33 2.49 0.92
CA MET A 318 14.40 1.81 1.63
C MET A 318 15.19 0.87 0.71
N ALA A 319 14.55 0.19 -0.25
CA ALA A 319 15.21 -0.64 -1.25
C ALA A 319 16.20 0.14 -2.14
N MET A 320 15.91 1.41 -2.38
CA MET A 320 16.81 2.31 -3.09
C MET A 320 17.94 2.88 -2.20
N GLY A 321 17.98 2.52 -0.91
CA GLY A 321 18.98 3.02 0.04
C GLY A 321 18.79 4.50 0.41
N ILE A 322 17.59 5.04 0.28
CA ILE A 322 17.27 6.45 0.50
C ILE A 322 16.79 6.62 1.94
N PRO A 323 17.41 7.52 2.74
CA PRO A 323 16.91 7.84 4.05
C PRO A 323 15.57 8.57 3.97
N LEU A 324 14.69 8.34 4.95
CA LEU A 324 13.35 8.89 4.92
C LEU A 324 12.93 9.59 6.22
N VAL A 325 12.06 10.58 6.08
CA VAL A 325 11.37 11.25 7.19
C VAL A 325 9.92 10.78 7.20
N CYS A 326 9.46 10.26 8.33
CA CYS A 326 8.07 9.89 8.53
C CYS A 326 7.56 10.37 9.89
N ASN A 327 6.24 10.37 10.07
CA ASN A 327 5.65 10.63 11.39
C ASN A 327 5.35 9.32 12.13
N ALA A 328 5.30 9.39 13.45
CA ALA A 328 4.93 8.30 14.32
C ALA A 328 3.43 7.92 14.23
N GLY A 329 3.08 6.75 14.75
CA GLY A 329 1.70 6.29 14.96
C GLY A 329 1.01 5.70 13.73
N VAL A 330 1.76 5.19 12.76
CA VAL A 330 1.25 4.58 11.51
C VAL A 330 1.81 3.18 11.32
N GLY A 331 1.01 2.17 11.61
CA GLY A 331 1.42 0.77 11.49
C GLY A 331 2.74 0.52 12.21
N ASP A 332 3.66 -0.12 11.51
CA ASP A 332 5.02 -0.38 12.01
C ASP A 332 6.06 0.59 11.40
N THR A 333 5.61 1.69 10.74
CA THR A 333 6.47 2.59 9.97
C THR A 333 7.61 3.16 10.79
N ASP A 334 7.30 3.70 11.97
CA ASP A 334 8.25 4.30 12.91
C ASP A 334 9.24 3.26 13.47
N SER A 335 8.75 2.13 13.94
CA SER A 335 9.58 1.06 14.48
C SER A 335 10.55 0.48 13.44
N ILE A 336 10.13 0.39 12.17
CA ILE A 336 10.99 -0.06 11.06
C ILE A 336 12.09 0.95 10.78
N VAL A 337 11.74 2.26 10.69
CA VAL A 337 12.71 3.33 10.45
C VAL A 337 13.79 3.34 11.53
N LEU A 338 13.38 3.27 12.80
CA LEU A 338 14.31 3.26 13.93
C LEU A 338 15.16 1.98 13.98
N ARG A 339 14.52 0.82 13.79
CA ARG A 339 15.20 -0.49 13.85
C ARG A 339 16.31 -0.63 12.81
N TYR A 340 16.06 -0.16 11.60
CA TYR A 340 16.99 -0.30 10.47
C TYR A 340 17.75 0.99 10.16
N LYS A 341 17.71 1.98 11.07
CA LYS A 341 18.34 3.28 10.91
C LYS A 341 18.09 3.88 9.51
N ALA A 342 16.85 3.78 9.06
CA ALA A 342 16.48 4.14 7.71
C ALA A 342 16.04 5.61 7.57
N GLY A 343 16.26 6.42 8.61
CA GLY A 343 15.86 7.82 8.59
C GLY A 343 15.44 8.33 9.97
N THR A 344 14.53 9.30 9.98
CA THR A 344 14.05 9.98 11.19
C THR A 344 12.54 9.87 11.33
N VAL A 345 12.08 9.71 12.57
CA VAL A 345 10.67 9.69 12.95
C VAL A 345 10.34 11.00 13.66
N ILE A 346 9.28 11.66 13.23
CA ILE A 346 8.79 12.90 13.81
C ILE A 346 7.53 12.60 14.65
N ASP A 347 7.60 12.85 15.94
CA ASP A 347 6.48 12.61 16.86
C ASP A 347 5.45 13.75 16.81
N GLU A 348 5.90 15.00 16.75
CA GLU A 348 5.07 16.19 16.69
C GLU A 348 5.35 16.96 15.41
N LEU A 349 4.32 17.18 14.60
CA LEU A 349 4.42 17.89 13.31
C LEU A 349 4.36 19.40 13.54
N ASN A 350 5.47 19.98 13.96
CA ASN A 350 5.64 21.42 14.18
C ASN A 350 7.04 21.88 13.74
N GLU A 351 7.22 23.19 13.61
CA GLU A 351 8.40 23.83 13.07
C GLU A 351 9.67 23.53 13.91
N GLU A 352 9.56 23.52 15.23
CA GLU A 352 10.69 23.23 16.12
C GLU A 352 11.22 21.81 15.89
N THR A 353 10.32 20.82 15.86
CA THR A 353 10.66 19.42 15.63
C THR A 353 11.19 19.20 14.22
N TYR A 354 10.67 19.91 13.22
CA TYR A 354 11.18 19.82 11.84
C TYR A 354 12.64 20.25 11.77
N ARG A 355 13.00 21.40 12.36
CA ARG A 355 14.38 21.92 12.37
C ARG A 355 15.37 21.01 13.08
N GLN A 356 14.94 20.28 14.10
CA GLN A 356 15.77 19.32 14.84
C GLN A 356 15.98 18.00 14.07
N ASN A 357 15.19 17.74 13.03
CA ASN A 357 15.14 16.46 12.34
C ASN A 357 15.41 16.55 10.83
N PHE A 358 16.21 17.52 10.40
CA PHE A 358 16.68 17.54 9.02
C PHE A 358 17.69 16.42 8.77
N ILE A 359 17.48 15.70 7.66
CA ILE A 359 18.33 14.59 7.24
C ILE A 359 19.33 15.10 6.20
N GLN A 360 20.60 14.81 6.43
CA GLN A 360 21.63 14.80 5.41
C GLN A 360 21.92 13.35 5.04
N LYS A 361 21.97 13.03 3.75
CA LYS A 361 22.10 11.67 3.24
C LYS A 361 23.33 10.95 3.80
N GLU A 362 24.39 11.69 4.03
CA GLU A 362 25.68 11.22 4.54
C GLU A 362 25.61 10.73 5.99
N MET A 363 24.55 11.06 6.71
CA MET A 363 24.32 10.57 8.09
C MET A 363 23.86 9.12 8.14
N PHE A 364 23.51 8.51 6.99
CA PHE A 364 22.92 7.19 6.90
C PHE A 364 23.70 6.27 5.97
N ASP A 365 23.82 5.02 6.36
CA ASP A 365 24.40 3.98 5.51
C ASP A 365 23.32 3.42 4.56
N ALA A 366 23.46 3.73 3.28
CA ALA A 366 22.55 3.25 2.25
C ALA A 366 22.47 1.71 2.18
N GLN A 367 23.56 1.00 2.54
CA GLN A 367 23.53 -0.46 2.57
C GLN A 367 22.72 -0.99 3.77
N GLU A 368 22.86 -0.38 4.94
CA GLU A 368 22.05 -0.73 6.13
C GLU A 368 20.56 -0.51 5.86
N ILE A 369 20.18 0.57 5.17
CA ILE A 369 18.79 0.84 4.75
C ILE A 369 18.28 -0.24 3.80
N LYS A 370 19.08 -0.61 2.77
CA LYS A 370 18.71 -1.67 1.80
C LYS A 370 18.58 -3.03 2.48
N ASP A 371 19.45 -3.36 3.42
CA ASP A 371 19.39 -4.59 4.20
C ASP A 371 18.11 -4.64 5.06
N GLY A 372 17.70 -3.49 5.62
CA GLY A 372 16.42 -3.32 6.28
C GLY A 372 15.21 -3.56 5.36
N ALA A 373 15.26 -3.01 4.14
CA ALA A 373 14.23 -3.28 3.13
C ALA A 373 14.15 -4.77 2.78
N LYS A 374 15.29 -5.43 2.59
CA LYS A 374 15.37 -6.86 2.30
C LYS A 374 14.82 -7.70 3.44
N ALA A 375 15.15 -7.35 4.68
CA ALA A 375 14.74 -8.10 5.86
C ALA A 375 13.23 -7.99 6.14
N TYR A 376 12.60 -6.85 5.84
CA TYR A 376 11.20 -6.61 6.21
C TYR A 376 10.23 -6.56 5.02
N PHE A 377 10.64 -5.98 3.87
CA PHE A 377 9.75 -5.72 2.73
C PHE A 377 10.02 -6.62 1.51
N SER A 378 10.88 -7.62 1.61
CA SER A 378 11.18 -8.50 0.48
C SER A 378 9.94 -9.21 -0.06
N LEU A 379 9.66 -9.05 -1.35
CA LEU A 379 8.59 -9.77 -2.03
C LEU A 379 8.83 -11.28 -1.98
N GLU A 380 10.08 -11.71 -2.11
CA GLU A 380 10.45 -13.14 -2.06
C GLU A 380 10.11 -13.74 -0.69
N GLU A 381 10.42 -13.02 0.41
CA GLU A 381 10.03 -13.45 1.74
C GLU A 381 8.51 -13.44 1.91
N GLY A 382 7.82 -12.44 1.38
CA GLY A 382 6.37 -12.41 1.33
C GLY A 382 5.79 -13.64 0.62
N LEU A 383 6.37 -14.04 -0.52
CA LEU A 383 5.99 -15.25 -1.25
C LEU A 383 6.24 -16.52 -0.43
N ASN A 384 7.37 -16.62 0.28
CA ASN A 384 7.68 -17.74 1.17
C ASN A 384 6.62 -17.90 2.26
N GLN A 385 6.20 -16.77 2.85
CA GLN A 385 5.19 -16.76 3.90
C GLN A 385 3.80 -17.13 3.38
N TYR A 386 3.39 -16.64 2.20
CA TYR A 386 2.13 -17.06 1.57
C TYR A 386 2.14 -18.53 1.18
N GLU A 387 3.23 -19.02 0.61
CA GLU A 387 3.38 -20.44 0.27
C GLU A 387 3.30 -21.33 1.52
N TRP A 388 3.97 -20.92 2.61
CA TRP A 388 3.89 -21.63 3.88
C TRP A 388 2.43 -21.70 4.40
N ILE A 389 1.68 -20.60 4.32
CA ILE A 389 0.26 -20.58 4.70
C ILE A 389 -0.54 -21.55 3.80
N TYR A 390 -0.33 -21.52 2.49
CA TYR A 390 -1.06 -22.39 1.56
C TYR A 390 -0.79 -23.87 1.85
N LYS A 391 0.47 -24.27 2.07
CA LYS A 391 0.81 -25.63 2.48
C LYS A 391 0.13 -26.00 3.80
N LYS A 392 0.22 -25.10 4.79
CA LYS A 392 -0.34 -25.33 6.14
C LYS A 392 -1.86 -25.50 6.16
N VAL A 393 -2.59 -24.80 5.32
CA VAL A 393 -4.07 -24.94 5.28
C VAL A 393 -4.52 -26.17 4.46
N LEU A 394 -3.66 -26.74 3.63
CA LEU A 394 -3.93 -27.95 2.84
C LEU A 394 -3.56 -29.27 3.56
N GLU A 395 -2.70 -29.18 4.59
CA GLU A 395 -2.47 -30.27 5.54
C GLU A 395 -3.75 -30.55 6.37
#